data_9c41a4272aedf3a450e6e11cfa09618e
#
_entry.id   9c41a4272aedf3a450e6e11cfa09618e
#
_cell.length_a   1.000
_cell.length_b   1.000
_cell.length_c   1.000
_cell.angle_alpha   90.00
_cell.angle_beta   90.00
_cell.angle_gamma   90.00
#
_symmetry.space_group_name_H-M   'P 1'
#
loop_
_entity.id
_entity.type
_entity.pdbx_description
1 polymer ?
#
loop_
_entity_poly.entity_id
_entity_poly.type
_entity_poly.pdbx_seq_one_letter_code
_entity_poly.pdbx_strand_id
1 'polypeptide(L)'
;MSQTLSNLTFCNLDKEHDLPLVVELLKTIQENGEDAGFEVVSKEVVSQASELYGQDPARDIWVVTAHDPVTLVGYGSFFQWGHDPHPVLYIGVHPQWRKLGIGSALVERLIQRARESKCQDVDCTANQEHQEATAFVLRHGFQPISAFTHLSIPADHGFPEPVFPPGFSIRTHAEINDINVFLEANNRSYEGQWSHKQGTLEDVAGWFATIPPEQIYYLFAPDGELAGITRGLINVSASEGVRISDQPIGYADAPGVIPKYRSTALYRALLLYGVHALLPRRPVTIEIESWGDAQETLAMYQELGFHIVRQDVAYRRVL
;
A
#
# COMPACT_ATOMS: atom_id res chain seq x y z
N MET A 1 24.85 -26.47 14.78
CA MET A 1 24.73 -27.43 13.66
C MET A 1 24.58 -26.58 12.40
N SER A 2 25.39 -26.87 11.36
CA SER A 2 25.27 -26.14 10.09
C SER A 2 23.97 -26.60 9.41
N GLN A 3 22.95 -25.77 9.44
CA GLN A 3 21.70 -25.99 8.69
C GLN A 3 22.01 -25.69 7.22
N THR A 4 21.89 -26.68 6.37
CA THR A 4 22.12 -26.58 4.92
C THR A 4 20.77 -26.67 4.21
N LEU A 5 20.65 -26.07 3.02
CA LEU A 5 19.46 -26.14 2.17
C LEU A 5 18.98 -27.59 1.88
N SER A 6 19.86 -28.56 2.01
CA SER A 6 19.57 -29.98 1.81
C SER A 6 18.53 -30.57 2.79
N ASN A 7 18.30 -29.92 3.92
CA ASN A 7 17.31 -30.36 4.93
C ASN A 7 15.99 -29.57 4.84
N LEU A 8 15.78 -28.82 3.77
CA LEU A 8 14.60 -28.01 3.54
C LEU A 8 13.81 -28.52 2.35
N THR A 9 12.49 -28.52 2.46
CA THR A 9 11.60 -28.78 1.33
C THR A 9 10.97 -27.47 0.85
N PHE A 10 11.04 -27.23 -0.46
CA PHE A 10 10.39 -26.14 -1.16
C PHE A 10 9.22 -26.68 -1.94
N CYS A 11 8.01 -26.27 -1.63
CA CYS A 11 6.77 -26.68 -2.33
C CYS A 11 5.82 -25.49 -2.52
N ASN A 12 4.84 -25.68 -3.37
CA ASN A 12 3.73 -24.74 -3.45
C ASN A 12 2.78 -24.96 -2.24
N LEU A 13 2.03 -23.93 -1.90
CA LEU A 13 1.13 -23.93 -0.74
C LEU A 13 0.02 -24.98 -0.89
N ASP A 14 -0.08 -25.89 0.08
CA ASP A 14 -1.27 -26.66 0.35
C ASP A 14 -2.09 -25.95 1.45
N LYS A 15 -3.16 -25.25 1.02
CA LYS A 15 -3.97 -24.44 1.96
C LYS A 15 -4.51 -25.23 3.16
N GLU A 16 -4.89 -26.49 2.97
CA GLU A 16 -5.48 -27.29 4.05
C GLU A 16 -4.46 -27.58 5.14
N HIS A 17 -3.22 -27.86 4.76
CA HIS A 17 -2.17 -28.29 5.66
C HIS A 17 -1.24 -27.14 6.10
N ASP A 18 -0.87 -26.24 5.19
CA ASP A 18 0.18 -25.25 5.43
C ASP A 18 -0.32 -23.95 6.04
N LEU A 19 -1.61 -23.58 5.83
CA LEU A 19 -2.12 -22.27 6.24
C LEU A 19 -1.91 -21.94 7.73
N PRO A 20 -2.11 -22.86 8.70
CA PRO A 20 -1.80 -22.58 10.10
C PRO A 20 -0.32 -22.26 10.34
N LEU A 21 0.60 -22.97 9.64
CA LEU A 21 2.03 -22.76 9.75
C LEU A 21 2.48 -21.44 9.08
N VAL A 22 1.84 -21.06 7.98
CA VAL A 22 2.04 -19.74 7.34
C VAL A 22 1.68 -18.62 8.31
N VAL A 23 0.52 -18.71 8.96
CA VAL A 23 0.09 -17.72 9.96
C VAL A 23 1.10 -17.62 11.11
N GLU A 24 1.63 -18.74 11.61
CA GLU A 24 2.63 -18.77 12.67
C GLU A 24 3.94 -18.10 12.21
N LEU A 25 4.42 -18.42 11.00
CA LEU A 25 5.61 -17.78 10.43
C LEU A 25 5.42 -16.26 10.28
N LEU A 26 4.30 -15.83 9.70
CA LEU A 26 4.05 -14.40 9.47
C LEU A 26 3.91 -13.62 10.79
N LYS A 27 3.28 -14.21 11.82
CA LYS A 27 3.27 -13.64 13.17
C LYS A 27 4.67 -13.51 13.75
N THR A 28 5.50 -14.53 13.60
CA THR A 28 6.91 -14.50 14.07
C THR A 28 7.71 -13.38 13.38
N ILE A 29 7.46 -13.14 12.08
CA ILE A 29 8.08 -12.04 11.33
C ILE A 29 7.59 -10.70 11.88
N GLN A 30 6.28 -10.55 12.10
CA GLN A 30 5.67 -9.31 12.62
C GLN A 30 6.13 -9.00 14.05
N GLU A 31 6.19 -10.00 14.92
CA GLU A 31 6.70 -9.87 16.30
C GLU A 31 8.18 -9.49 16.34
N ASN A 32 8.95 -9.80 15.29
CA ASN A 32 10.32 -9.34 15.12
C ASN A 32 10.43 -7.89 14.60
N GLY A 33 9.31 -7.17 14.51
CA GLY A 33 9.25 -5.77 14.08
C GLY A 33 9.33 -5.59 12.56
N GLU A 34 9.04 -6.64 11.77
CA GLU A 34 9.16 -6.60 10.32
C GLU A 34 7.79 -6.72 9.64
N ASP A 35 7.73 -6.28 8.38
CA ASP A 35 6.53 -6.38 7.58
C ASP A 35 6.22 -7.84 7.23
N ALA A 36 5.08 -8.32 7.71
CA ALA A 36 4.57 -9.65 7.39
C ALA A 36 3.72 -9.66 6.09
N GLY A 37 3.58 -8.51 5.42
CA GLY A 37 2.69 -8.33 4.28
C GLY A 37 1.21 -8.19 4.67
N PHE A 38 0.92 -8.15 5.97
CA PHE A 38 -0.43 -8.03 6.53
C PHE A 38 -0.38 -7.21 7.82
N GLU A 39 -1.31 -6.28 8.00
CA GLU A 39 -1.46 -5.56 9.26
C GLU A 39 -1.91 -6.50 10.38
N VAL A 40 -2.93 -7.31 10.08
CA VAL A 40 -3.45 -8.33 10.99
C VAL A 40 -3.18 -9.70 10.41
N VAL A 41 -2.28 -10.45 11.04
CA VAL A 41 -1.97 -11.82 10.65
C VAL A 41 -2.96 -12.78 11.33
N SER A 42 -4.02 -13.16 10.62
CA SER A 42 -4.97 -14.19 11.03
C SER A 42 -5.17 -15.23 9.92
N LYS A 43 -5.74 -16.39 10.30
CA LYS A 43 -6.02 -17.45 9.32
C LYS A 43 -7.01 -16.98 8.25
N GLU A 44 -8.01 -16.22 8.65
CA GLU A 44 -9.06 -15.68 7.78
C GLU A 44 -8.45 -14.68 6.77
N VAL A 45 -7.65 -13.73 7.26
CA VAL A 45 -7.01 -12.70 6.43
C VAL A 45 -6.04 -13.32 5.42
N VAL A 46 -5.14 -14.21 5.87
CA VAL A 46 -4.16 -14.86 5.00
C VAL A 46 -4.85 -15.78 3.99
N SER A 47 -5.92 -16.50 4.40
CA SER A 47 -6.71 -17.34 3.50
C SER A 47 -7.40 -16.51 2.42
N GLN A 48 -8.06 -15.42 2.78
CA GLN A 48 -8.72 -14.53 1.83
C GLN A 48 -7.71 -13.91 0.86
N ALA A 49 -6.60 -13.37 1.37
CA ALA A 49 -5.58 -12.77 0.54
C ALA A 49 -4.99 -13.75 -0.50
N SER A 50 -4.83 -15.03 -0.13
CA SER A 50 -4.32 -16.06 -1.03
C SER A 50 -5.27 -16.44 -2.18
N GLU A 51 -6.51 -15.97 -2.17
CA GLU A 51 -7.54 -16.21 -3.20
C GLU A 51 -7.96 -14.94 -3.93
N LEU A 52 -7.48 -13.77 -3.47
CA LEU A 52 -7.83 -12.50 -4.08
C LEU A 52 -7.32 -12.42 -5.52
N TYR A 53 -8.14 -11.84 -6.39
CA TYR A 53 -7.76 -11.42 -7.74
C TYR A 53 -7.27 -12.55 -8.67
N GLY A 54 -7.75 -13.79 -8.46
CA GLY A 54 -7.42 -14.92 -9.33
C GLY A 54 -6.04 -15.52 -9.06
N GLN A 55 -5.44 -15.25 -7.91
CA GLN A 55 -4.23 -15.92 -7.46
C GLN A 55 -4.49 -17.43 -7.29
N ASP A 56 -3.59 -18.27 -7.79
CA ASP A 56 -3.60 -19.73 -7.61
C ASP A 56 -2.56 -20.13 -6.56
N PRO A 57 -2.96 -20.42 -5.32
CA PRO A 57 -2.00 -20.75 -4.25
C PRO A 57 -1.06 -21.91 -4.59
N ALA A 58 -1.57 -22.89 -5.37
CA ALA A 58 -0.77 -24.04 -5.80
C ALA A 58 0.30 -23.72 -6.87
N ARG A 59 0.37 -22.47 -7.35
CA ARG A 59 1.35 -22.02 -8.33
C ARG A 59 2.04 -20.72 -7.92
N ASP A 60 1.32 -19.85 -7.24
CA ASP A 60 1.72 -18.47 -6.99
C ASP A 60 2.33 -18.29 -5.59
N ILE A 61 2.14 -19.28 -4.71
CA ILE A 61 2.67 -19.24 -3.35
C ILE A 61 3.63 -20.41 -3.12
N TRP A 62 4.80 -20.08 -2.59
CA TRP A 62 5.84 -21.02 -2.20
C TRP A 62 6.03 -21.03 -0.69
N VAL A 63 6.16 -22.21 -0.12
CA VAL A 63 6.50 -22.42 1.29
C VAL A 63 7.79 -23.24 1.41
N VAL A 64 8.52 -23.01 2.50
CA VAL A 64 9.76 -23.72 2.81
C VAL A 64 9.65 -24.33 4.19
N THR A 65 9.75 -25.64 4.27
CA THR A 65 9.60 -26.41 5.51
C THR A 65 10.91 -27.02 5.93
N ALA A 66 11.27 -26.86 7.20
CA ALA A 66 12.29 -27.65 7.91
C ALA A 66 11.63 -28.89 8.54
N HIS A 67 12.36 -30.01 8.60
CA HIS A 67 11.77 -31.29 8.98
C HIS A 67 12.07 -31.75 10.41
N ASP A 68 12.98 -31.08 11.13
CA ASP A 68 13.33 -31.49 12.48
C ASP A 68 13.61 -30.27 13.39
N PRO A 69 12.63 -29.76 14.13
CA PRO A 69 11.19 -30.09 14.09
C PRO A 69 10.52 -29.59 12.81
N VAL A 70 9.36 -30.13 12.48
CA VAL A 70 8.57 -29.65 11.32
C VAL A 70 8.13 -28.20 11.58
N THR A 71 8.69 -27.27 10.82
CA THR A 71 8.46 -25.83 10.98
C THR A 71 8.50 -25.16 9.62
N LEU A 72 7.57 -24.26 9.35
CA LEU A 72 7.60 -23.45 8.14
C LEU A 72 8.56 -22.27 8.37
N VAL A 73 9.61 -22.20 7.52
CA VAL A 73 10.72 -21.26 7.70
C VAL A 73 10.85 -20.24 6.59
N GLY A 74 10.05 -20.37 5.53
CA GLY A 74 10.01 -19.43 4.42
C GLY A 74 8.65 -19.41 3.74
N TYR A 75 8.26 -18.23 3.30
CA TYR A 75 7.04 -17.96 2.53
C TYR A 75 7.39 -17.00 1.41
N GLY A 76 6.85 -17.24 0.22
CA GLY A 76 6.98 -16.34 -0.91
C GLY A 76 5.71 -16.36 -1.74
N SER A 77 5.23 -15.19 -2.15
CA SER A 77 4.06 -15.07 -3.01
C SER A 77 4.35 -14.21 -4.24
N PHE A 78 3.76 -14.62 -5.35
CA PHE A 78 3.65 -13.87 -6.58
C PHE A 78 2.21 -13.38 -6.68
N PHE A 79 2.02 -12.07 -6.71
CA PHE A 79 0.71 -11.46 -6.76
C PHE A 79 0.58 -10.59 -8.00
N GLN A 80 -0.41 -10.88 -8.84
CA GLN A 80 -0.72 -10.12 -10.04
C GLN A 80 -2.19 -9.68 -10.04
N TRP A 81 -2.42 -8.38 -9.96
CA TRP A 81 -3.77 -7.83 -10.00
C TRP A 81 -4.32 -7.87 -11.43
N GLY A 82 -5.23 -8.80 -11.70
CA GLY A 82 -5.80 -8.95 -13.04
C GLY A 82 -4.72 -9.13 -14.11
N HIS A 83 -4.61 -8.18 -15.02
CA HIS A 83 -3.60 -8.14 -16.07
C HIS A 83 -2.52 -7.07 -15.82
N ASP A 84 -2.30 -6.68 -14.58
CA ASP A 84 -1.25 -5.72 -14.23
C ASP A 84 0.10 -6.19 -14.79
N PRO A 85 0.81 -5.35 -15.57
CA PRO A 85 2.12 -5.71 -16.09
C PRO A 85 3.21 -5.80 -14.99
N HIS A 86 2.94 -5.29 -13.77
CA HIS A 86 3.86 -5.18 -12.66
C HIS A 86 3.40 -6.02 -11.44
N PRO A 87 3.54 -7.35 -11.48
CA PRO A 87 3.20 -8.18 -10.33
C PRO A 87 4.11 -7.87 -9.14
N VAL A 88 3.58 -8.08 -7.94
CA VAL A 88 4.28 -7.84 -6.69
C VAL A 88 4.74 -9.16 -6.08
N LEU A 89 6.00 -9.21 -5.65
CA LEU A 89 6.57 -10.34 -4.91
C LEU A 89 6.62 -9.99 -3.42
N TYR A 90 6.18 -10.93 -2.58
CA TYR A 90 6.44 -10.90 -1.15
C TYR A 90 7.32 -12.08 -0.76
N ILE A 91 8.29 -11.87 0.13
CA ILE A 91 9.20 -12.92 0.63
C ILE A 91 9.44 -12.71 2.12
N GLY A 92 8.99 -13.68 2.91
CA GLY A 92 9.24 -13.74 4.35
C GLY A 92 10.10 -14.95 4.72
N VAL A 93 11.12 -14.75 5.55
CA VAL A 93 11.99 -15.83 6.08
C VAL A 93 12.04 -15.71 7.60
N HIS A 94 11.78 -16.82 8.27
CA HIS A 94 11.85 -16.90 9.73
C HIS A 94 13.18 -16.34 10.24
N PRO A 95 13.19 -15.42 11.23
CA PRO A 95 14.42 -14.71 11.65
C PRO A 95 15.61 -15.61 11.93
N GLN A 96 15.40 -16.74 12.61
CA GLN A 96 16.46 -17.69 12.95
C GLN A 96 16.97 -18.53 11.74
N TRP A 97 16.30 -18.47 10.59
CA TRP A 97 16.62 -19.24 9.39
C TRP A 97 17.15 -18.37 8.25
N ARG A 98 17.47 -17.13 8.53
CA ARG A 98 18.05 -16.19 7.56
C ARG A 98 19.49 -16.52 7.25
N LYS A 99 20.00 -15.95 6.15
CA LYS A 99 21.39 -16.11 5.69
C LYS A 99 21.78 -17.56 5.32
N LEU A 100 20.78 -18.44 5.18
CA LEU A 100 20.94 -19.83 4.71
C LEU A 100 20.57 -20.01 3.22
N GLY A 101 20.28 -18.92 2.49
CA GLY A 101 19.92 -18.96 1.07
C GLY A 101 18.43 -19.15 0.78
N ILE A 102 17.57 -19.30 1.79
CA ILE A 102 16.12 -19.53 1.63
C ILE A 102 15.49 -18.40 0.83
N GLY A 103 15.70 -17.14 1.23
CA GLY A 103 15.15 -15.97 0.52
C GLY A 103 15.58 -15.93 -0.94
N SER A 104 16.86 -16.18 -1.24
CA SER A 104 17.38 -16.22 -2.62
C SER A 104 16.70 -17.31 -3.45
N ALA A 105 16.51 -18.49 -2.88
CA ALA A 105 15.83 -19.60 -3.55
C ALA A 105 14.34 -19.31 -3.79
N LEU A 106 13.69 -18.54 -2.92
CA LEU A 106 12.32 -18.06 -3.13
C LEU A 106 12.27 -17.00 -4.25
N VAL A 107 13.17 -16.00 -4.24
CA VAL A 107 13.27 -15.00 -5.33
C VAL A 107 13.36 -15.68 -6.68
N GLU A 108 14.25 -16.67 -6.84
CA GLU A 108 14.43 -17.36 -8.12
C GLU A 108 13.16 -18.06 -8.60
N ARG A 109 12.42 -18.71 -7.70
CA ARG A 109 11.15 -19.39 -8.03
C ARG A 109 10.05 -18.39 -8.44
N LEU A 110 9.92 -17.30 -7.70
CA LEU A 110 8.94 -16.27 -8.00
C LEU A 110 9.26 -15.53 -9.30
N ILE A 111 10.54 -15.27 -9.58
CA ILE A 111 11.00 -14.74 -10.87
C ILE A 111 10.68 -15.71 -12.00
N GLN A 112 10.92 -17.01 -11.80
CA GLN A 112 10.55 -18.01 -12.81
C GLN A 112 9.05 -18.02 -13.05
N ARG A 113 8.24 -17.93 -11.99
CA ARG A 113 6.78 -17.84 -12.09
C ARG A 113 6.33 -16.59 -12.86
N ALA A 114 6.98 -15.44 -12.63
CA ALA A 114 6.71 -14.20 -13.36
C ALA A 114 7.02 -14.34 -14.88
N ARG A 115 8.14 -14.99 -15.22
CA ARG A 115 8.48 -15.29 -16.63
C ARG A 115 7.46 -16.20 -17.29
N GLU A 116 6.96 -17.22 -16.60
CA GLU A 116 5.89 -18.10 -17.08
C GLU A 116 4.58 -17.34 -17.35
N SER A 117 4.32 -16.30 -16.55
CA SER A 117 3.22 -15.35 -16.77
C SER A 117 3.51 -14.29 -17.83
N LYS A 118 4.69 -14.33 -18.48
CA LYS A 118 5.15 -13.37 -19.49
C LYS A 118 5.22 -11.91 -18.98
N CYS A 119 5.46 -11.73 -17.69
CA CYS A 119 5.72 -10.41 -17.13
C CYS A 119 7.07 -9.89 -17.62
N GLN A 120 7.18 -8.57 -17.79
CA GLN A 120 8.42 -7.91 -18.20
C GLN A 120 9.29 -7.52 -17.01
N ASP A 121 8.67 -7.30 -15.89
CA ASP A 121 9.31 -6.94 -14.63
C ASP A 121 8.48 -7.44 -13.43
N VAL A 122 9.02 -7.26 -12.24
CA VAL A 122 8.34 -7.54 -10.96
C VAL A 122 8.71 -6.49 -9.93
N ASP A 123 7.76 -6.16 -9.07
CA ASP A 123 7.95 -5.24 -7.96
C ASP A 123 8.04 -5.98 -6.62
N CYS A 124 8.67 -5.35 -5.65
CA CYS A 124 8.59 -5.70 -4.23
C CYS A 124 8.75 -4.45 -3.39
N THR A 125 8.41 -4.51 -2.12
CA THR A 125 8.62 -3.43 -1.16
C THR A 125 9.58 -3.87 -0.06
N ALA A 126 10.32 -2.91 0.50
CA ALA A 126 11.08 -3.09 1.72
C ALA A 126 11.03 -1.82 2.57
N ASN A 127 10.82 -1.98 3.87
CA ASN A 127 10.88 -0.86 4.79
C ASN A 127 12.30 -0.26 4.81
N GLN A 128 12.40 1.05 4.70
CA GLN A 128 13.66 1.77 4.61
C GLN A 128 14.56 1.57 5.85
N GLU A 129 13.97 1.36 7.02
CA GLU A 129 14.70 1.13 8.26
C GLU A 129 15.33 -0.26 8.32
N HIS A 130 14.80 -1.24 7.57
CA HIS A 130 15.32 -2.60 7.51
C HIS A 130 16.47 -2.74 6.51
N GLN A 131 17.68 -2.32 6.90
CA GLN A 131 18.87 -2.34 6.04
C GLN A 131 19.17 -3.71 5.44
N GLU A 132 18.90 -4.80 6.16
CA GLU A 132 19.13 -6.16 5.65
C GLU A 132 18.18 -6.51 4.51
N ALA A 133 16.91 -6.11 4.59
CA ALA A 133 15.92 -6.30 3.52
C ALA A 133 16.28 -5.45 2.30
N THR A 134 16.62 -4.17 2.50
CA THR A 134 17.10 -3.28 1.43
C THR A 134 18.33 -3.86 0.73
N ALA A 135 19.35 -4.29 1.47
CA ALA A 135 20.55 -4.91 0.90
C ALA A 135 20.23 -6.23 0.17
N PHE A 136 19.24 -6.97 0.65
CA PHE A 136 18.80 -8.22 0.02
C PHE A 136 18.16 -7.95 -1.34
N VAL A 137 17.19 -7.05 -1.45
CA VAL A 137 16.50 -6.75 -2.72
C VAL A 137 17.47 -6.15 -3.75
N LEU A 138 18.34 -5.23 -3.35
CA LEU A 138 19.37 -4.65 -4.23
C LEU A 138 20.32 -5.72 -4.78
N ARG A 139 20.79 -6.65 -3.95
CA ARG A 139 21.67 -7.77 -4.36
C ARG A 139 21.00 -8.71 -5.35
N HIS A 140 19.66 -8.81 -5.34
CA HIS A 140 18.88 -9.58 -6.30
C HIS A 140 18.49 -8.80 -7.55
N GLY A 141 19.10 -7.63 -7.79
CA GLY A 141 18.96 -6.85 -9.02
C GLY A 141 17.72 -5.96 -9.08
N PHE A 142 17.01 -5.82 -7.97
CA PHE A 142 15.93 -4.84 -7.86
C PHE A 142 16.50 -3.43 -7.72
N GLN A 143 15.83 -2.44 -8.31
CA GLN A 143 16.19 -1.03 -8.23
C GLN A 143 15.04 -0.22 -7.64
N PRO A 144 15.31 0.80 -6.80
CA PRO A 144 14.25 1.62 -6.24
C PRO A 144 13.54 2.42 -7.34
N ILE A 145 12.21 2.44 -7.29
CA ILE A 145 11.37 3.15 -8.27
C ILE A 145 10.43 4.17 -7.64
N SER A 146 10.02 3.95 -6.39
CA SER A 146 9.06 4.79 -5.69
C SER A 146 9.06 4.49 -4.19
N ALA A 147 8.15 5.11 -3.45
CA ALA A 147 7.93 4.78 -2.04
C ALA A 147 6.46 4.98 -1.64
N PHE A 148 6.00 4.14 -0.73
CA PHE A 148 4.84 4.40 0.11
C PHE A 148 5.34 5.09 1.39
N THR A 149 4.77 6.25 1.71
CA THR A 149 5.18 7.04 2.87
C THR A 149 3.98 7.34 3.75
N HIS A 150 4.05 6.88 4.98
CA HIS A 150 3.07 7.18 6.01
C HIS A 150 3.58 8.35 6.86
N LEU A 151 2.77 9.42 6.94
CA LEU A 151 3.08 10.62 7.69
C LEU A 151 1.99 10.87 8.74
N SER A 152 2.36 11.49 9.85
CA SER A 152 1.44 11.79 10.94
C SER A 152 1.76 13.17 11.56
N ILE A 153 0.72 13.78 12.16
CA ILE A 153 0.82 15.03 12.92
C ILE A 153 -0.25 15.05 14.01
N PRO A 154 0.02 15.60 15.22
CA PRO A 154 -1.02 15.88 16.21
C PRO A 154 -2.10 16.82 15.64
N ALA A 155 -3.38 16.51 15.88
CA ALA A 155 -4.48 17.29 15.30
C ALA A 155 -4.59 18.71 15.88
N ASP A 156 -3.99 18.96 17.04
CA ASP A 156 -3.93 20.28 17.70
C ASP A 156 -2.74 21.14 17.24
N HIS A 157 -1.97 20.68 16.25
CA HIS A 157 -0.79 21.40 15.73
C HIS A 157 -1.12 22.82 15.25
N GLY A 158 -2.35 23.06 14.78
CA GLY A 158 -2.76 24.31 14.18
C GLY A 158 -2.39 24.37 12.67
N PHE A 159 -3.42 24.32 11.83
CA PHE A 159 -3.24 24.28 10.37
C PHE A 159 -3.62 25.61 9.74
N PRO A 160 -2.85 26.12 8.75
CA PRO A 160 -3.26 27.28 7.98
C PRO A 160 -4.53 26.98 7.17
N GLU A 161 -5.32 28.03 6.86
CA GLU A 161 -6.50 27.90 6.02
C GLU A 161 -6.14 27.45 4.60
N PRO A 162 -6.96 26.60 3.96
CA PRO A 162 -6.76 26.21 2.58
C PRO A 162 -6.99 27.42 1.63
N VAL A 163 -6.01 27.72 0.80
CA VAL A 163 -6.08 28.82 -0.17
C VAL A 163 -6.01 28.26 -1.58
N PHE A 164 -7.16 28.27 -2.26
CA PHE A 164 -7.23 27.86 -3.68
C PHE A 164 -6.95 29.04 -4.61
N PRO A 165 -6.35 28.79 -5.78
CA PRO A 165 -6.25 29.82 -6.82
C PRO A 165 -7.64 30.36 -7.24
N PRO A 166 -7.73 31.59 -7.73
CA PRO A 166 -9.01 32.18 -8.12
C PRO A 166 -9.79 31.33 -9.13
N GLY A 167 -11.09 31.20 -8.88
CA GLY A 167 -12.01 30.47 -9.75
C GLY A 167 -12.11 28.97 -9.52
N PHE A 168 -11.20 28.37 -8.74
CA PHE A 168 -11.35 26.98 -8.31
C PHE A 168 -12.45 26.87 -7.24
N SER A 169 -13.17 25.77 -7.24
CA SER A 169 -14.26 25.52 -6.28
C SER A 169 -14.27 24.08 -5.82
N ILE A 170 -14.73 23.85 -4.58
CA ILE A 170 -14.91 22.52 -4.00
C ILE A 170 -16.40 22.17 -3.98
N ARG A 171 -16.71 20.92 -4.29
CA ARG A 171 -18.03 20.32 -4.10
C ARG A 171 -17.90 18.94 -3.48
N THR A 172 -18.82 18.59 -2.60
CA THR A 172 -18.88 17.24 -2.00
C THR A 172 -19.51 16.23 -2.96
N HIS A 173 -19.23 14.94 -2.72
CA HIS A 173 -19.95 13.90 -3.46
C HIS A 173 -21.44 13.90 -3.14
N ALA A 174 -21.84 14.24 -1.91
CA ALA A 174 -23.25 14.38 -1.54
C ALA A 174 -24.01 15.42 -2.38
N GLU A 175 -23.35 16.51 -2.80
CA GLU A 175 -23.92 17.54 -3.68
C GLU A 175 -23.98 17.10 -5.14
N ILE A 176 -23.04 16.27 -5.59
CA ILE A 176 -22.96 15.81 -6.99
C ILE A 176 -23.79 14.54 -7.19
N ASN A 177 -23.72 13.62 -6.26
CA ASN A 177 -24.45 12.36 -6.21
C ASN A 177 -24.34 11.52 -7.50
N ASP A 178 -23.12 11.45 -8.07
CA ASP A 178 -22.81 10.67 -9.28
C ASP A 178 -21.51 9.89 -9.10
N ILE A 179 -21.62 8.56 -9.03
CA ILE A 179 -20.48 7.64 -8.87
C ILE A 179 -19.49 7.71 -10.04
N ASN A 180 -19.95 8.10 -11.24
CA ASN A 180 -19.05 8.23 -12.39
C ASN A 180 -18.07 9.40 -12.19
N VAL A 181 -18.48 10.47 -11.51
CA VAL A 181 -17.59 11.58 -11.15
C VAL A 181 -16.51 11.12 -10.18
N PHE A 182 -16.84 10.23 -9.24
CA PHE A 182 -15.85 9.65 -8.34
C PHE A 182 -14.86 8.76 -9.11
N LEU A 183 -15.36 7.88 -9.96
CA LEU A 183 -14.53 7.02 -10.80
C LEU A 183 -13.58 7.85 -11.67
N GLU A 184 -14.10 8.89 -12.35
CA GLU A 184 -13.30 9.82 -13.15
C GLU A 184 -12.25 10.52 -12.30
N ALA A 185 -12.63 11.05 -11.14
CA ALA A 185 -11.74 11.75 -10.23
C ALA A 185 -10.60 10.84 -9.77
N ASN A 186 -10.92 9.63 -9.31
CA ASN A 186 -9.94 8.67 -8.86
C ASN A 186 -8.98 8.27 -9.99
N ASN A 187 -9.50 7.94 -11.16
CA ASN A 187 -8.69 7.48 -12.29
C ASN A 187 -7.77 8.56 -12.85
N ARG A 188 -8.24 9.82 -12.96
CA ARG A 188 -7.49 10.92 -13.57
C ARG A 188 -6.57 11.64 -12.59
N SER A 189 -6.96 11.77 -11.32
CA SER A 189 -6.19 12.58 -10.36
C SER A 189 -4.89 11.92 -9.94
N TYR A 190 -4.83 10.60 -9.95
CA TYR A 190 -3.65 9.82 -9.61
C TYR A 190 -2.91 9.25 -10.83
N GLU A 191 -3.33 9.62 -12.06
CA GLU A 191 -2.69 9.17 -13.29
C GLU A 191 -1.20 9.45 -13.28
N GLY A 192 -0.40 8.41 -13.60
CA GLY A 192 1.06 8.48 -13.61
C GLY A 192 1.74 8.39 -12.25
N GLN A 193 0.98 8.25 -11.14
CA GLN A 193 1.56 7.90 -9.85
C GLN A 193 1.84 6.39 -9.76
N TRP A 194 2.87 6.05 -9.02
CA TRP A 194 3.21 4.64 -8.77
C TRP A 194 2.05 3.92 -8.07
N SER A 195 1.84 2.66 -8.43
CA SER A 195 0.77 1.81 -7.90
C SER A 195 -0.66 2.24 -8.26
N HIS A 196 -0.86 3.39 -8.91
CA HIS A 196 -2.20 3.77 -9.36
C HIS A 196 -2.66 2.87 -10.53
N LYS A 197 -3.88 2.37 -10.42
CA LYS A 197 -4.55 1.57 -11.44
C LYS A 197 -5.90 2.18 -11.79
N GLN A 198 -6.24 2.08 -13.07
CA GLN A 198 -7.57 2.48 -13.53
C GLN A 198 -8.62 1.56 -12.91
N GLY A 199 -9.47 2.11 -12.05
CA GLY A 199 -10.59 1.39 -11.46
C GLY A 199 -11.79 1.32 -12.40
N THR A 200 -12.66 0.36 -12.14
CA THR A 200 -13.99 0.21 -12.76
C THR A 200 -15.10 0.66 -11.81
N LEU A 201 -16.34 0.75 -12.29
CA LEU A 201 -17.49 1.02 -11.42
C LEU A 201 -17.68 -0.05 -10.35
N GLU A 202 -17.35 -1.31 -10.65
CA GLU A 202 -17.44 -2.41 -9.69
C GLU A 202 -16.41 -2.24 -8.56
N ASP A 203 -15.17 -1.86 -8.90
CA ASP A 203 -14.12 -1.60 -7.91
C ASP A 203 -14.51 -0.48 -6.96
N VAL A 204 -15.01 0.63 -7.48
CA VAL A 204 -15.36 1.80 -6.66
C VAL A 204 -16.66 1.63 -5.89
N ALA A 205 -17.60 0.82 -6.34
CA ALA A 205 -18.88 0.58 -5.65
C ALA A 205 -18.67 -0.02 -4.25
N GLY A 206 -17.66 -0.89 -4.10
CA GLY A 206 -17.28 -1.45 -2.81
C GLY A 206 -16.77 -0.38 -1.83
N TRP A 207 -16.00 0.57 -2.31
CA TRP A 207 -15.46 1.67 -1.47
C TRP A 207 -16.58 2.62 -1.02
N PHE A 208 -17.54 2.93 -1.90
CA PHE A 208 -18.68 3.78 -1.57
C PHE A 208 -19.56 3.24 -0.44
N ALA A 209 -19.59 1.93 -0.26
CA ALA A 209 -20.33 1.31 0.83
C ALA A 209 -19.77 1.68 2.23
N THR A 210 -18.52 2.14 2.30
CA THR A 210 -17.80 2.40 3.56
C THR A 210 -17.42 3.87 3.76
N ILE A 211 -17.45 4.69 2.70
CA ILE A 211 -17.02 6.09 2.75
C ILE A 211 -18.25 7.01 2.72
N PRO A 212 -18.50 7.83 3.75
CA PRO A 212 -19.60 8.81 3.74
C PRO A 212 -19.45 9.83 2.59
N PRO A 213 -20.48 10.03 1.76
CA PRO A 213 -20.37 10.87 0.57
C PRO A 213 -20.05 12.34 0.87
N GLU A 214 -20.38 12.83 2.06
CA GLU A 214 -20.02 14.18 2.52
C GLU A 214 -18.56 14.33 2.92
N GLN A 215 -17.79 13.24 2.91
CA GLN A 215 -16.35 13.23 3.22
C GLN A 215 -15.45 13.09 1.98
N ILE A 216 -16.05 13.12 0.79
CA ILE A 216 -15.37 13.11 -0.50
C ILE A 216 -15.55 14.50 -1.13
N TYR A 217 -14.44 15.14 -1.47
CA TYR A 217 -14.37 16.50 -1.97
C TYR A 217 -13.72 16.53 -3.34
N TYR A 218 -14.41 17.12 -4.31
CA TYR A 218 -13.92 17.31 -5.67
C TYR A 218 -13.51 18.76 -5.88
N LEU A 219 -12.35 18.95 -6.49
CA LEU A 219 -11.89 20.26 -6.95
C LEU A 219 -12.30 20.46 -8.41
N PHE A 220 -12.93 21.58 -8.70
CA PHE A 220 -13.26 22.02 -10.05
C PHE A 220 -12.46 23.26 -10.42
N ALA A 221 -11.95 23.29 -11.65
CA ALA A 221 -11.27 24.43 -12.24
C ALA A 221 -12.27 25.53 -12.66
N PRO A 222 -11.78 26.74 -12.99
CA PRO A 222 -12.65 27.87 -13.40
C PRO A 222 -13.53 27.61 -14.62
N ASP A 223 -13.13 26.69 -15.49
CA ASP A 223 -13.90 26.24 -16.66
C ASP A 223 -14.95 25.16 -16.36
N GLY A 224 -15.03 24.74 -15.08
CA GLY A 224 -15.94 23.70 -14.64
C GLY A 224 -15.40 22.27 -14.81
N GLU A 225 -14.19 22.10 -15.36
CA GLU A 225 -13.57 20.78 -15.44
C GLU A 225 -13.14 20.26 -14.06
N LEU A 226 -13.23 18.94 -13.86
CA LEU A 226 -12.69 18.29 -12.69
C LEU A 226 -11.15 18.47 -12.65
N ALA A 227 -10.62 18.90 -11.51
CA ALA A 227 -9.21 19.21 -11.34
C ALA A 227 -8.52 18.33 -10.28
N GLY A 228 -9.29 17.75 -9.35
CA GLY A 228 -8.72 16.90 -8.29
C GLY A 228 -9.76 16.33 -7.33
N ILE A 229 -9.27 15.56 -6.38
CA ILE A 229 -10.04 14.91 -5.32
C ILE A 229 -9.24 14.88 -4.02
N THR A 230 -9.94 14.98 -2.89
CA THR A 230 -9.41 14.67 -1.56
C THR A 230 -10.51 14.09 -0.68
N ARG A 231 -10.14 13.35 0.34
CA ARG A 231 -11.06 12.81 1.36
C ARG A 231 -10.53 13.15 2.75
N GLY A 232 -11.43 13.21 3.73
CA GLY A 232 -11.07 13.30 5.13
C GLY A 232 -11.92 12.31 5.92
N LEU A 233 -11.32 11.21 6.37
CA LEU A 233 -11.99 10.06 6.97
C LEU A 233 -11.59 9.89 8.44
N ILE A 234 -12.46 9.32 9.28
CA ILE A 234 -12.12 8.98 10.66
C ILE A 234 -12.04 7.47 10.79
N ASN A 235 -10.92 6.97 11.33
CA ASN A 235 -10.62 5.55 11.53
C ASN A 235 -10.77 4.70 10.25
N VAL A 236 -10.48 5.30 9.10
CA VAL A 236 -10.49 4.63 7.80
C VAL A 236 -9.28 5.13 7.03
N SER A 237 -8.36 4.25 6.67
CA SER A 237 -7.22 4.57 5.81
C SER A 237 -7.41 4.02 4.40
N ALA A 238 -6.63 4.51 3.46
CA ALA A 238 -6.67 4.03 2.08
C ALA A 238 -6.02 2.65 1.94
N SER A 239 -5.00 2.35 2.74
CA SER A 239 -4.25 1.08 2.68
C SER A 239 -4.86 -0.02 3.55
N GLU A 240 -5.42 0.34 4.71
CA GLU A 240 -5.83 -0.61 5.75
C GLU A 240 -7.35 -0.77 5.87
N GLY A 241 -8.11 0.14 5.26
CA GLY A 241 -9.57 0.17 5.39
C GLY A 241 -10.04 0.69 6.76
N VAL A 242 -11.03 0.03 7.35
CA VAL A 242 -11.58 0.44 8.66
C VAL A 242 -10.64 0.02 9.79
N ARG A 243 -10.18 0.99 10.56
CA ARG A 243 -9.30 0.80 11.71
C ARG A 243 -10.08 0.81 13.02
N ILE A 244 -9.82 -0.17 13.89
CA ILE A 244 -10.37 -0.19 15.25
C ILE A 244 -9.37 0.54 16.16
N SER A 245 -9.76 1.71 16.66
CA SER A 245 -8.95 2.51 17.57
C SER A 245 -9.82 3.05 18.70
N ASP A 246 -9.26 3.07 19.91
CA ASP A 246 -9.90 3.68 21.11
C ASP A 246 -9.99 5.21 21.00
N GLN A 247 -9.21 5.81 20.12
CA GLN A 247 -9.20 7.25 19.87
C GLN A 247 -9.42 7.53 18.37
N PRO A 248 -10.14 8.60 18.01
CA PRO A 248 -10.37 8.92 16.62
C PRO A 248 -9.07 9.37 15.95
N ILE A 249 -8.70 8.67 14.86
CA ILE A 249 -7.59 9.01 13.98
C ILE A 249 -8.17 9.59 12.71
N GLY A 250 -7.72 10.77 12.32
CA GLY A 250 -8.09 11.42 11.06
C GLY A 250 -7.17 10.94 9.93
N TYR A 251 -7.73 10.53 8.81
CA TYR A 251 -7.00 10.27 7.58
C TYR A 251 -7.35 11.34 6.56
N ALA A 252 -6.37 12.15 6.18
CA ALA A 252 -6.46 13.01 5.02
C ALA A 252 -5.78 12.31 3.84
N ASP A 253 -6.45 12.24 2.69
CA ASP A 253 -5.79 11.73 1.49
C ASP A 253 -4.53 12.53 1.17
N ALA A 254 -3.49 11.85 0.71
CA ALA A 254 -2.53 12.48 -0.19
C ALA A 254 -3.33 12.95 -1.42
N PRO A 255 -3.45 14.27 -1.68
CA PRO A 255 -4.44 14.78 -2.61
C PRO A 255 -4.22 14.30 -4.03
N GLY A 256 -5.26 13.86 -4.70
CA GLY A 256 -5.23 13.60 -6.13
C GLY A 256 -5.41 14.88 -6.92
N VAL A 257 -4.49 15.19 -7.83
CA VAL A 257 -4.61 16.33 -8.75
C VAL A 257 -4.40 15.85 -10.18
N ILE A 258 -5.36 16.17 -11.06
CA ILE A 258 -5.28 15.82 -12.48
C ILE A 258 -4.01 16.42 -13.10
N PRO A 259 -3.25 15.68 -13.94
CA PRO A 259 -1.93 16.10 -14.44
C PRO A 259 -1.87 17.53 -14.99
N LYS A 260 -2.88 17.96 -15.73
CA LYS A 260 -3.02 19.31 -16.30
C LYS A 260 -2.95 20.44 -15.25
N TYR A 261 -3.39 20.15 -14.02
CA TYR A 261 -3.52 21.13 -12.94
C TYR A 261 -2.49 20.95 -11.83
N ARG A 262 -1.60 19.96 -11.92
CA ARG A 262 -0.64 19.65 -10.86
C ARG A 262 0.25 20.87 -10.54
N SER A 263 0.19 21.28 -9.28
CA SER A 263 1.07 22.31 -8.71
C SER A 263 1.10 22.14 -7.20
N THR A 264 2.23 22.49 -6.56
CA THR A 264 2.38 22.44 -5.10
C THR A 264 1.28 23.23 -4.39
N ALA A 265 0.84 24.37 -4.95
CA ALA A 265 -0.23 25.18 -4.37
C ALA A 265 -1.58 24.42 -4.30
N LEU A 266 -1.94 23.68 -5.35
CA LEU A 266 -3.19 22.91 -5.35
C LEU A 266 -3.10 21.68 -4.45
N TYR A 267 -1.97 20.96 -4.45
CA TYR A 267 -1.75 19.87 -3.50
C TYR A 267 -1.89 20.36 -2.05
N ARG A 268 -1.23 21.49 -1.72
CA ARG A 268 -1.31 22.10 -0.39
C ARG A 268 -2.74 22.50 -0.02
N ALA A 269 -3.46 23.15 -0.92
CA ALA A 269 -4.82 23.62 -0.66
C ALA A 269 -5.80 22.44 -0.46
N LEU A 270 -5.71 21.40 -1.29
CA LEU A 270 -6.54 20.20 -1.17
C LEU A 270 -6.25 19.41 0.11
N LEU A 271 -4.99 19.22 0.47
CA LEU A 271 -4.63 18.58 1.73
C LEU A 271 -5.21 19.34 2.91
N LEU A 272 -4.96 20.66 2.97
CA LEU A 272 -5.47 21.49 4.07
C LEU A 272 -7.01 21.45 4.12
N TYR A 273 -7.68 21.40 2.98
CA TYR A 273 -9.14 21.27 2.95
C TYR A 273 -9.60 19.94 3.58
N GLY A 274 -8.97 18.82 3.21
CA GLY A 274 -9.24 17.52 3.83
C GLY A 274 -8.97 17.51 5.35
N VAL A 275 -7.86 18.11 5.76
CA VAL A 275 -7.52 18.29 7.18
C VAL A 275 -8.57 19.11 7.91
N HIS A 276 -8.94 20.30 7.41
CA HIS A 276 -9.96 21.13 8.05
C HIS A 276 -11.34 20.47 8.14
N ALA A 277 -11.68 19.60 7.18
CA ALA A 277 -12.91 18.82 7.23
C ALA A 277 -12.88 17.74 8.35
N LEU A 278 -11.70 17.33 8.81
CA LEU A 278 -11.54 16.39 9.92
C LEU A 278 -11.62 17.04 11.30
N LEU A 279 -11.12 18.28 11.47
CA LEU A 279 -10.99 18.93 12.77
C LEU A 279 -12.30 18.99 13.61
N PRO A 280 -13.51 19.23 13.02
CA PRO A 280 -14.75 19.20 13.79
C PRO A 280 -15.08 17.85 14.42
N ARG A 281 -14.47 16.75 13.93
CA ARG A 281 -14.64 15.39 14.44
C ARG A 281 -13.65 15.05 15.56
N ARG A 282 -12.76 15.98 15.90
CA ARG A 282 -11.80 15.92 17.00
C ARG A 282 -10.88 14.68 16.95
N PRO A 283 -10.19 14.42 15.82
CA PRO A 283 -9.17 13.40 15.80
C PRO A 283 -8.05 13.77 16.80
N VAL A 284 -7.34 12.77 17.29
CA VAL A 284 -6.13 12.97 18.13
C VAL A 284 -4.91 13.23 17.24
N THR A 285 -4.82 12.48 16.17
CA THR A 285 -3.78 12.61 15.13
C THR A 285 -4.44 12.69 13.76
N ILE A 286 -3.71 13.29 12.80
CA ILE A 286 -4.05 13.27 11.38
C ILE A 286 -2.93 12.55 10.65
N GLU A 287 -3.29 11.59 9.83
CA GLU A 287 -2.36 10.77 9.06
C GLU A 287 -2.58 10.97 7.55
N ILE A 288 -1.50 10.84 6.79
CA ILE A 288 -1.47 10.87 5.33
C ILE A 288 -0.76 9.61 4.85
N GLU A 289 -1.29 8.99 3.81
CA GLU A 289 -0.64 7.92 3.07
C GLU A 289 -0.30 8.39 1.67
N SER A 290 0.99 8.58 1.41
CA SER A 290 1.51 9.02 0.12
C SER A 290 1.97 7.82 -0.70
N TRP A 291 1.37 7.63 -1.86
CA TRP A 291 1.65 6.53 -2.80
C TRP A 291 2.47 7.04 -4.00
N GLY A 292 3.76 7.26 -3.77
CA GLY A 292 4.67 7.68 -4.83
C GLY A 292 4.60 9.16 -5.19
N ASP A 293 4.27 10.00 -4.23
CA ASP A 293 4.36 11.46 -4.41
C ASP A 293 5.79 11.91 -4.71
N ALA A 294 5.90 12.96 -5.50
CA ALA A 294 7.17 13.61 -5.78
C ALA A 294 7.82 14.17 -4.51
N GLN A 295 9.14 14.30 -4.51
CA GLN A 295 9.90 14.79 -3.34
C GLN A 295 9.45 16.20 -2.90
N GLU A 296 9.06 17.06 -3.85
CA GLU A 296 8.53 18.39 -3.56
C GLU A 296 7.20 18.33 -2.82
N THR A 297 6.36 17.33 -3.13
CA THR A 297 5.09 17.11 -2.43
C THR A 297 5.32 16.59 -1.02
N LEU A 298 6.23 15.64 -0.83
CA LEU A 298 6.64 15.15 0.49
C LEU A 298 7.25 16.28 1.34
N ALA A 299 8.10 17.11 0.76
CA ALA A 299 8.67 18.26 1.45
C ALA A 299 7.58 19.26 1.89
N MET A 300 6.56 19.50 1.07
CA MET A 300 5.42 20.33 1.41
C MET A 300 4.61 19.76 2.60
N TYR A 301 4.42 18.44 2.70
CA TYR A 301 3.80 17.83 3.87
C TYR A 301 4.63 18.04 5.14
N GLN A 302 5.96 17.89 5.04
CA GLN A 302 6.87 18.13 6.16
C GLN A 302 6.92 19.62 6.57
N GLU A 303 6.86 20.57 5.64
CA GLU A 303 6.72 22.00 5.92
C GLU A 303 5.43 22.35 6.64
N LEU A 304 4.36 21.58 6.45
CA LEU A 304 3.11 21.69 7.20
C LEU A 304 3.18 21.06 8.60
N GLY A 305 4.32 20.45 8.95
CA GLY A 305 4.57 19.85 10.26
C GLY A 305 4.35 18.33 10.32
N PHE A 306 3.93 17.69 9.23
CA PHE A 306 3.84 16.24 9.18
C PHE A 306 5.23 15.60 9.28
N HIS A 307 5.35 14.55 10.06
CA HIS A 307 6.58 13.77 10.16
C HIS A 307 6.36 12.37 9.59
N ILE A 308 7.39 11.83 8.94
CA ILE A 308 7.37 10.47 8.40
C ILE A 308 7.40 9.49 9.58
N VAL A 309 6.39 8.62 9.63
CA VAL A 309 6.27 7.53 10.62
C VAL A 309 6.86 6.25 10.05
N ARG A 310 6.60 5.99 8.76
CA ARG A 310 7.06 4.79 8.05
C ARG A 310 7.27 5.12 6.57
N GLN A 311 8.29 4.52 5.98
CA GLN A 311 8.50 4.57 4.53
C GLN A 311 8.90 3.18 4.02
N ASP A 312 8.10 2.66 3.09
CA ASP A 312 8.38 1.43 2.38
C ASP A 312 8.79 1.76 0.95
N VAL A 313 10.02 1.46 0.62
CA VAL A 313 10.56 1.72 -0.72
C VAL A 313 10.09 0.60 -1.66
N ALA A 314 9.55 0.98 -2.79
CA ALA A 314 9.20 0.08 -3.88
C ALA A 314 10.42 -0.12 -4.79
N TYR A 315 10.68 -1.37 -5.10
CA TYR A 315 11.78 -1.79 -5.94
C TYR A 315 11.26 -2.59 -7.13
N ARG A 316 11.84 -2.39 -8.30
CA ARG A 316 11.51 -3.10 -9.54
C ARG A 316 12.72 -3.86 -10.07
N ARG A 317 12.48 -5.06 -10.56
CA ARG A 317 13.45 -5.85 -11.30
C ARG A 317 12.90 -6.19 -12.69
N VAL A 318 13.63 -5.81 -13.75
CA VAL A 318 13.39 -6.26 -15.13
C VAL A 318 13.81 -7.72 -15.26
N LEU A 319 13.03 -8.55 -16.00
CA LEU A 319 13.14 -10.01 -16.10
C LEU A 319 13.92 -10.50 -17.31
#